data_4cf0da7ca650ed6bf5db2e339d4d987d
#
_entry.id   4cf0da7ca650ed6bf5db2e339d4d987d
#
_cell.length_a   1.000
_cell.length_b   1.000
_cell.length_c   1.000
_cell.angle_alpha   90.00
_cell.angle_beta   90.00
_cell.angle_gamma   90.00
#
_symmetry.space_group_name_H-M   'P 1'
#
loop_
_entity.id
_entity.type
_entity.pdbx_description
1 polymer ?
#
loop_
_entity_poly.entity_id
_entity_poly.type
_entity_poly.pdbx_seq_one_letter_code
_entity_poly.pdbx_strand_id
1 'polypeptide(L)'
;MNILQILPELNVGGVETGTVDLAKYLVVKGHKSIVVSNGGALVAKLQSDGSKHYALPVHKKNLFTILSCIGKLVTIIQNEKIDIVHARSRVPAWIAFFA
;
A
#
# COMPACT_ATOMS: atom_id res chain seq x y z
N MET A 1 7.48 -14.36 0.71
CA MET A 1 6.48 -13.75 -0.18
C MET A 1 6.62 -12.25 -0.21
N ASN A 2 6.24 -11.64 -1.31
CA ASN A 2 6.23 -10.19 -1.45
C ASN A 2 4.78 -9.73 -1.40
N ILE A 3 4.43 -8.91 -0.41
CA ILE A 3 3.05 -8.56 -0.11
C ILE A 3 2.89 -7.04 -0.16
N LEU A 4 1.90 -6.60 -0.93
CA LEU A 4 1.55 -5.20 -1.10
C LEU A 4 0.21 -4.92 -0.42
N GLN A 5 0.17 -3.92 0.45
CA GLN A 5 -1.06 -3.41 1.03
C GLN A 5 -1.35 -2.02 0.44
N ILE A 6 -2.60 -1.77 0.10
CA ILE A 6 -3.04 -0.48 -0.46
C ILE A 6 -4.14 0.08 0.43
N LEU A 7 -4.00 1.34 0.84
CA LEU A 7 -5.02 2.06 1.60
C LEU A 7 -4.92 3.56 1.27
N PRO A 8 -6.01 4.35 1.51
CA PRO A 8 -6.01 5.76 1.11
C PRO A 8 -4.96 6.60 1.82
N GLU A 9 -4.90 6.53 3.15
CA GLU A 9 -4.00 7.33 3.97
C GLU A 9 -3.45 6.49 5.12
N LEU A 10 -2.30 6.87 5.65
CA LEU A 10 -1.63 6.16 6.73
C LEU A 10 -1.55 7.05 7.98
N ASN A 11 -2.71 7.49 8.47
CA ASN A 11 -2.85 8.23 9.72
C ASN A 11 -3.28 7.28 10.84
N VAL A 12 -3.41 7.81 12.07
CA VAL A 12 -3.85 6.99 13.20
C VAL A 12 -5.32 6.62 13.05
N GLY A 13 -5.62 5.32 13.06
CA GLY A 13 -6.97 4.79 12.91
C GLY A 13 -6.93 3.27 12.90
N GLY A 14 -8.09 2.62 12.92
CA GLY A 14 -8.17 1.16 13.01
C GLY A 14 -7.53 0.45 11.82
N VAL A 15 -7.86 0.87 10.59
CA VAL A 15 -7.33 0.27 9.36
C VAL A 15 -5.83 0.57 9.23
N GLU A 16 -5.46 1.82 9.47
CA GLU A 16 -4.06 2.26 9.34
C GLU A 16 -3.16 1.57 10.36
N THR A 17 -3.59 1.51 11.62
CA THR A 17 -2.84 0.83 12.68
C THR A 17 -2.70 -0.66 12.38
N GLY A 18 -3.77 -1.31 11.95
CA GLY A 18 -3.74 -2.72 11.56
C GLY A 18 -2.81 -2.97 10.39
N THR A 19 -2.74 -2.04 9.42
CA THR A 19 -1.82 -2.13 8.29
C THR A 19 -0.35 -2.10 8.75
N VAL A 20 -0.01 -1.19 9.65
CA VAL A 20 1.34 -1.07 10.20
C VAL A 20 1.71 -2.31 11.00
N ASP A 21 0.80 -2.82 11.83
CA ASP A 21 1.02 -4.03 12.63
C ASP A 21 1.26 -5.26 11.76
N LEU A 22 0.45 -5.43 10.71
CA LEU A 22 0.63 -6.52 9.76
C LEU A 22 1.94 -6.38 9.00
N ALA A 23 2.27 -5.18 8.57
CA ALA A 23 3.53 -4.91 7.85
C ALA A 23 4.74 -5.31 8.71
N LYS A 24 4.75 -4.93 9.99
CA LYS A 24 5.81 -5.31 10.92
C LYS A 24 5.91 -6.82 11.09
N TYR A 25 4.77 -7.49 11.26
CA TYR A 25 4.72 -8.95 11.36
C TYR A 25 5.33 -9.62 10.13
N LEU A 26 4.97 -9.15 8.93
CA LEU A 26 5.49 -9.70 7.68
C LEU A 26 7.00 -9.57 7.59
N VAL A 27 7.54 -8.42 7.96
CA VAL A 27 9.00 -8.20 7.97
C VAL A 27 9.69 -9.15 8.95
N VAL A 28 9.14 -9.28 10.17
CA VAL A 28 9.70 -10.19 11.20
C VAL A 28 9.71 -11.63 10.70
N LYS A 29 8.71 -12.03 9.92
CA LYS A 29 8.61 -13.39 9.38
C LYS A 29 9.43 -13.59 8.10
N GLY A 30 10.19 -12.59 7.67
CA GLY A 30 11.06 -12.69 6.49
C GLY A 30 10.38 -12.43 5.16
N HIS A 31 9.17 -11.88 5.17
CA HIS A 31 8.47 -11.48 3.95
C HIS A 31 8.80 -10.04 3.58
N LYS A 32 8.71 -9.73 2.29
CA LYS A 32 8.84 -8.36 1.81
C LYS A 32 7.50 -7.66 1.97
N SER A 33 7.49 -6.55 2.71
CA SER A 33 6.28 -5.76 2.98
C SER A 33 6.37 -4.41 2.29
N ILE A 34 5.36 -4.10 1.47
CA ILE A 34 5.24 -2.84 0.75
C ILE A 34 3.85 -2.27 1.00
N VAL A 35 3.78 -0.97 1.27
CA VAL A 35 2.52 -0.27 1.51
C VAL A 35 2.42 0.90 0.55
N VAL A 36 1.27 1.02 -0.11
CA VAL A 36 0.93 2.14 -0.99
C VAL A 36 -0.20 2.93 -0.34
N SER A 37 0.03 4.22 -0.14
CA SER A 37 -0.98 5.15 0.38
C SER A 37 -0.66 6.57 -0.06
N ASN A 38 -1.56 7.52 0.21
CA ASN A 38 -1.25 8.94 -0.02
C ASN A 38 -0.24 9.50 1.00
N GLY A 39 0.10 8.73 2.03
CA GLY A 39 0.99 9.15 3.10
C GLY A 39 0.23 9.34 4.41
N GLY A 40 0.90 9.87 5.42
CA GLY A 40 0.32 10.13 6.73
C GLY A 40 1.32 9.97 7.87
N ALA A 41 0.83 10.13 9.10
CA ALA A 41 1.68 10.16 10.29
C ALA A 41 2.39 8.83 10.56
N LEU A 42 1.84 7.70 10.11
CA LEU A 42 2.41 6.37 10.39
C LEU A 42 3.48 5.92 9.38
N VAL A 43 3.75 6.71 8.33
CA VAL A 43 4.74 6.33 7.31
C VAL A 43 6.11 6.13 7.93
N ALA A 44 6.55 7.04 8.79
CA ALA A 44 7.87 6.94 9.42
C ALA A 44 8.00 5.67 10.25
N LYS A 45 6.97 5.31 11.02
CA LYS A 45 6.97 4.07 11.80
C LYS A 45 7.02 2.84 10.90
N LEU A 46 6.23 2.83 9.83
CA LEU A 46 6.20 1.76 8.85
C LEU A 46 7.60 1.52 8.25
N GLN A 47 8.28 2.58 7.86
CA GLN A 47 9.62 2.50 7.28
C GLN A 47 10.65 2.06 8.32
N SER A 48 10.54 2.54 9.55
CA SER A 48 11.46 2.13 10.63
C SER A 48 11.30 0.65 10.99
N ASP A 49 10.11 0.09 10.79
CA ASP A 49 9.84 -1.33 11.01
C ASP A 49 10.32 -2.22 9.84
N GLY A 50 10.86 -1.64 8.77
CA GLY A 50 11.46 -2.38 7.67
C GLY A 50 10.61 -2.53 6.41
N SER A 51 9.42 -1.90 6.36
CA SER A 51 8.57 -1.91 5.17
C SER A 51 8.92 -0.76 4.23
N LYS A 52 8.64 -0.95 2.94
CA LYS A 52 8.71 0.15 1.96
C LYS A 52 7.37 0.83 1.84
N HIS A 53 7.40 2.14 1.60
CA HIS A 53 6.19 2.92 1.34
C HIS A 53 6.31 3.65 0.01
N TYR A 54 5.27 3.56 -0.81
CA TYR A 54 5.14 4.33 -2.04
C TYR A 54 3.95 5.27 -1.90
N ALA A 55 4.19 6.57 -2.12
CA ALA A 55 3.14 7.57 -2.03
C ALA A 55 2.41 7.69 -3.37
N LEU A 56 1.13 7.32 -3.40
CA LEU A 56 0.26 7.47 -4.55
C LEU A 56 -1.07 8.08 -4.09
N PRO A 57 -1.74 8.91 -4.92
CA PRO A 57 -3.01 9.54 -4.55
C PRO A 57 -4.19 8.56 -4.67
N VAL A 58 -4.09 7.41 -4.01
CA VAL A 58 -5.10 6.33 -4.07
C VAL A 58 -6.37 6.67 -3.29
N HIS A 59 -6.39 7.80 -2.57
CA HIS A 59 -7.57 8.28 -1.85
C HIS A 59 -8.54 9.07 -2.74
N LYS A 60 -8.13 9.47 -3.94
CA LYS A 60 -8.94 10.28 -4.85
C LYS A 60 -9.77 9.39 -5.77
N LYS A 61 -10.99 9.87 -6.10
CA LYS A 61 -11.93 9.14 -6.97
C LYS A 61 -11.97 9.69 -8.40
N ASN A 62 -11.07 10.63 -8.73
CA ASN A 62 -10.99 11.20 -10.08
C ASN A 62 -10.49 10.16 -11.07
N LEU A 63 -11.14 10.08 -12.25
CA LEU A 63 -10.80 9.08 -13.26
C LEU A 63 -9.34 9.14 -13.70
N PHE A 64 -8.82 10.35 -13.96
CA PHE A 64 -7.43 10.51 -14.36
C PHE A 64 -6.47 10.07 -13.26
N THR A 65 -6.80 10.36 -11.99
CA THR A 65 -6.01 9.93 -10.86
C THR A 65 -6.00 8.40 -10.74
N ILE A 66 -7.17 7.77 -10.91
CA ILE A 66 -7.27 6.30 -10.88
C ILE A 66 -6.43 5.68 -11.98
N LEU A 67 -6.51 6.17 -13.22
CA LEU A 67 -5.73 5.65 -14.34
C LEU A 67 -4.23 5.82 -14.11
N SER A 68 -3.80 6.97 -13.58
CA SER A 68 -2.40 7.22 -13.24
C SER A 68 -1.92 6.25 -12.14
N CYS A 69 -2.74 6.02 -11.12
CA CYS A 69 -2.41 5.08 -10.04
C CYS A 69 -2.31 3.65 -10.55
N ILE A 70 -3.17 3.23 -11.48
CA ILE A 70 -3.11 1.90 -12.06
C ILE A 70 -1.76 1.69 -12.76
N GLY A 71 -1.31 2.63 -13.59
CA GLY A 71 -0.02 2.53 -14.26
C GLY A 71 1.15 2.45 -13.30
N LYS A 72 1.17 3.30 -12.28
CA LYS A 72 2.23 3.30 -11.26
C LYS A 72 2.19 2.03 -10.42
N LEU A 73 0.99 1.55 -10.09
CA LEU A 73 0.83 0.33 -9.29
C LEU A 73 1.31 -0.90 -10.07
N VAL A 74 1.02 -0.99 -11.36
CA VAL A 74 1.53 -2.07 -12.21
C VAL A 74 3.06 -2.08 -12.20
N THR A 75 3.68 -0.90 -12.31
CA THR A 75 5.13 -0.78 -12.24
C THR A 75 5.68 -1.28 -10.90
N ILE A 76 5.06 -0.90 -9.79
CA ILE A 76 5.45 -1.36 -8.46
C ILE A 76 5.32 -2.88 -8.35
N ILE A 77 4.20 -3.43 -8.79
CA ILE A 77 3.94 -4.88 -8.74
C ILE A 77 5.02 -5.64 -9.52
N GLN A 78 5.38 -5.16 -10.70
CA GLN A 78 6.40 -5.79 -11.52
C GLN A 78 7.80 -5.65 -10.92
N ASN A 79 8.20 -4.43 -10.52
CA ASN A 79 9.53 -4.16 -9.99
C ASN A 79 9.79 -4.83 -8.65
N GLU A 80 8.78 -4.89 -7.80
CA GLU A 80 8.89 -5.49 -6.47
C GLU A 80 8.50 -6.97 -6.46
N LYS A 81 8.09 -7.52 -7.60
CA LYS A 81 7.69 -8.94 -7.76
C LYS A 81 6.63 -9.34 -6.74
N ILE A 82 5.55 -8.56 -6.70
CA ILE A 82 4.48 -8.75 -5.71
C ILE A 82 3.72 -10.05 -5.96
N ASP A 83 3.54 -10.83 -4.91
CA ASP A 83 2.78 -12.09 -4.93
C ASP A 83 1.32 -11.89 -4.53
N ILE A 84 1.07 -11.01 -3.55
CA ILE A 84 -0.27 -10.78 -3.00
C ILE A 84 -0.51 -9.27 -2.90
N VAL A 85 -1.68 -8.83 -3.38
CA VAL A 85 -2.17 -7.46 -3.24
C VAL A 85 -3.36 -7.46 -2.30
N HIS A 86 -3.30 -6.67 -1.24
CA HIS A 86 -4.36 -6.53 -0.26
C HIS A 86 -4.86 -5.07 -0.25
N ALA A 87 -6.04 -4.84 -0.82
CA ALA A 87 -6.67 -3.53 -0.85
C ALA A 87 -7.58 -3.37 0.39
N ARG A 88 -7.42 -2.24 1.10
CA ARG A 88 -8.10 -1.99 2.38
C ARG A 88 -9.19 -0.94 2.31
N SER A 89 -9.54 -0.45 1.12
CA SER A 89 -10.66 0.45 0.95
C SER A 89 -11.23 0.31 -0.45
N ARG A 90 -12.38 0.99 -0.68
CA ARG A 90 -13.10 0.87 -1.95
C ARG A 90 -12.29 1.41 -3.14
N VAL A 91 -11.68 2.60 -3.00
CA VAL A 91 -10.91 3.20 -4.10
C VAL A 91 -9.64 2.41 -4.42
N PRO A 92 -8.79 2.07 -3.45
CA PRO A 92 -7.66 1.18 -3.71
C PRO A 92 -8.06 -0.19 -4.25
N ALA A 93 -9.22 -0.74 -3.84
CA ALA A 93 -9.70 -2.02 -4.37
C ALA A 93 -9.97 -1.94 -5.86
N TRP A 94 -10.59 -0.86 -6.34
CA TRP A 94 -10.83 -0.64 -7.76
C TRP A 94 -9.52 -0.50 -8.54
N ILE A 95 -8.56 0.26 -8.01
CA ILE A 95 -7.26 0.43 -8.63
C ILE A 95 -6.54 -0.92 -8.74
N ALA A 96 -6.55 -1.70 -7.67
CA ALA A 96 -5.91 -3.02 -7.65
C ALA A 96 -6.56 -3.99 -8.65
N PHE A 97 -7.89 -3.93 -8.79
CA PHE A 97 -8.61 -4.78 -9.74
C PHE A 97 -8.17 -4.52 -11.19
N PHE A 98 -7.97 -3.24 -11.55
CA PHE A 98 -7.58 -2.87 -12.91
C PHE A 98 -6.05 -2.92 -13.14
N ALA A 99 -5.28 -3.02 -12.10
CA ALA A 99 -3.83 -3.15 -12.21
C ALA A 99 -3.43 -4.60 -12.48
#